data_08ebcbcba0fcf1ecd5aadd0b8926260d
#
_entry.id   08ebcbcba0fcf1ecd5aadd0b8926260d
#
_cell.length_a   1.000
_cell.length_b   1.000
_cell.length_c   1.000
_cell.angle_alpha   90.00
_cell.angle_beta   90.00
_cell.angle_gamma   90.00
#
_symmetry.space_group_name_H-M   'P 1'
#
loop_
_entity.id
_entity.type
_entity.pdbx_description
1 polymer ?
#
loop_
_entity_poly.entity_id
_entity_poly.type
_entity_poly.pdbx_seq_one_letter_code
_entity_poly.pdbx_strand_id
1 'polypeptide(L)'
;MKWLLSFFSLFILFSCNENTINEADMFKGKLNDKEYKAIELSVTHFNNYLKKCYPNLTYNESYQQFVQDFVKDQVKKGFYTIAYEDKINNNLLKNTNIFIKIKDANKNYSNPFKGEDENFDEYYPNLYILNSKSLFFKIIEKNATKNLKRYLSDVKKNKEYYSQNFPNTFLLNINQQDYKNSATKLIIIYNFYYNSE
;
A
#
# COMPACT_ATOMS: atom_id res chain seq x y z
N MET A 1 -42.28 31.26 41.91
CA MET A 1 -42.47 30.52 40.67
C MET A 1 -41.17 30.59 39.91
N LYS A 2 -40.32 29.57 40.01
CA LYS A 2 -38.99 29.53 39.38
C LYS A 2 -39.08 28.68 38.11
N TRP A 3 -38.84 29.29 36.98
CA TRP A 3 -38.74 28.62 35.68
C TRP A 3 -37.34 28.08 35.55
N LEU A 4 -37.20 26.78 35.63
CA LEU A 4 -35.99 26.02 35.25
C LEU A 4 -36.05 25.76 33.74
N LEU A 5 -35.34 26.57 32.99
CA LEU A 5 -35.05 26.30 31.60
C LEU A 5 -33.96 25.24 31.52
N SER A 6 -34.41 24.01 31.30
CA SER A 6 -33.52 22.88 31.00
C SER A 6 -32.99 23.02 29.58
N PHE A 7 -31.76 23.51 29.46
CA PHE A 7 -31.03 23.49 28.21
C PHE A 7 -30.61 22.04 27.94
N PHE A 8 -31.44 21.32 27.20
CA PHE A 8 -31.07 20.05 26.62
C PHE A 8 -30.13 20.36 25.44
N SER A 9 -28.82 20.38 25.72
CA SER A 9 -27.78 20.42 24.68
C SER A 9 -27.87 19.13 23.91
N LEU A 10 -28.54 19.19 22.77
CA LEU A 10 -28.53 18.14 21.75
C LEU A 10 -27.14 18.10 21.18
N PHE A 11 -26.23 17.32 21.78
CA PHE A 11 -25.00 16.87 21.11
C PHE A 11 -25.43 15.96 19.96
N ILE A 12 -25.71 16.57 18.84
CA ILE A 12 -25.73 15.86 17.56
C ILE A 12 -24.29 15.41 17.36
N LEU A 13 -24.01 14.18 17.77
CA LEU A 13 -22.84 13.43 17.30
C LEU A 13 -23.04 13.30 15.79
N PHE A 14 -22.51 14.27 15.04
CA PHE A 14 -22.17 14.04 13.67
C PHE A 14 -21.10 12.95 13.67
N SER A 15 -21.54 11.70 13.79
CA SER A 15 -20.80 10.57 13.28
C SER A 15 -20.69 10.85 11.78
N CYS A 16 -19.61 11.54 11.38
CA CYS A 16 -19.16 11.50 10.01
C CYS A 16 -18.94 10.03 9.71
N ASN A 17 -19.96 9.40 9.14
CA ASN A 17 -19.81 8.17 8.42
C ASN A 17 -18.98 8.56 7.20
N GLU A 18 -17.65 8.68 7.38
CA GLU A 18 -16.75 8.63 6.24
C GLU A 18 -17.10 7.30 5.58
N ASN A 19 -17.83 7.37 4.48
CA ASN A 19 -17.97 6.24 3.58
C ASN A 19 -16.54 5.82 3.28
N THR A 20 -16.06 4.82 4.01
CA THR A 20 -14.72 4.26 3.83
C THR A 20 -14.75 3.65 2.44
N ILE A 21 -14.30 4.44 1.46
CA ILE A 21 -14.09 3.97 0.10
C ILE A 21 -13.11 2.81 0.24
N ASN A 22 -13.58 1.60 -0.06
CA ASN A 22 -12.68 0.47 -0.11
C ASN A 22 -11.84 0.62 -1.38
N GLU A 23 -10.54 0.84 -1.23
CA GLU A 23 -9.62 1.00 -2.36
C GLU A 23 -9.68 -0.17 -3.33
N ALA A 24 -10.06 -1.36 -2.85
CA ALA A 24 -10.27 -2.55 -3.66
C ALA A 24 -11.41 -2.39 -4.68
N ASP A 25 -12.37 -1.47 -4.45
CA ASP A 25 -13.53 -1.30 -5.34
C ASP A 25 -13.15 -0.90 -6.77
N MET A 26 -11.97 -0.30 -6.95
CA MET A 26 -11.48 -0.01 -8.31
C MET A 26 -11.23 -1.25 -9.17
N PHE A 27 -11.15 -2.44 -8.57
CA PHE A 27 -10.93 -3.73 -9.23
C PHE A 27 -12.21 -4.53 -9.44
N LYS A 28 -13.33 -4.10 -8.83
CA LYS A 28 -14.61 -4.80 -8.90
C LYS A 28 -15.06 -4.98 -10.34
N GLY A 29 -15.35 -6.22 -10.72
CA GLY A 29 -15.75 -6.60 -12.08
C GLY A 29 -14.64 -6.51 -13.14
N LYS A 30 -13.39 -6.22 -12.76
CA LYS A 30 -12.22 -6.15 -13.64
C LYS A 30 -11.23 -7.28 -13.41
N LEU A 31 -11.18 -7.81 -12.19
CA LEU A 31 -10.43 -9.00 -11.82
C LEU A 31 -11.40 -10.14 -11.55
N ASN A 32 -10.89 -11.38 -11.54
CA ASN A 32 -11.71 -12.52 -11.13
C ASN A 32 -12.01 -12.43 -9.61
N ASP A 33 -13.06 -13.14 -9.18
CA ASP A 33 -13.56 -13.05 -7.80
C ASP A 33 -12.52 -13.43 -6.74
N LYS A 34 -11.64 -14.38 -7.04
CA LYS A 34 -10.57 -14.79 -6.11
C LYS A 34 -9.52 -13.70 -5.94
N GLU A 35 -9.08 -13.11 -7.05
CA GLU A 35 -8.14 -11.98 -7.02
C GLU A 35 -8.74 -10.78 -6.30
N TYR A 36 -9.97 -10.40 -6.68
CA TYR A 36 -10.67 -9.29 -6.04
C TYR A 36 -10.79 -9.49 -4.52
N LYS A 37 -11.23 -10.68 -4.09
CA LYS A 37 -11.40 -10.99 -2.66
C LYS A 37 -10.08 -10.99 -1.90
N ALA A 38 -8.98 -11.45 -2.51
CA ALA A 38 -7.67 -11.40 -1.89
C ALA A 38 -7.20 -9.95 -1.69
N ILE A 39 -7.44 -9.07 -2.68
CA ILE A 39 -7.14 -7.65 -2.60
C ILE A 39 -8.01 -6.98 -1.53
N GLU A 40 -9.31 -7.21 -1.52
CA GLU A 40 -10.25 -6.64 -0.55
C GLU A 40 -9.85 -7.00 0.89
N LEU A 41 -9.49 -8.26 1.15
CA LEU A 41 -9.02 -8.70 2.46
C LEU A 41 -7.72 -8.01 2.87
N SER A 42 -6.77 -7.87 1.95
CA SER A 42 -5.49 -7.21 2.25
C SER A 42 -5.64 -5.72 2.52
N VAL A 43 -6.48 -5.03 1.75
CA VAL A 43 -6.81 -3.62 1.97
C VAL A 43 -7.48 -3.43 3.34
N THR A 44 -8.49 -4.26 3.65
CA THR A 44 -9.19 -4.21 4.93
C THR A 44 -8.24 -4.46 6.10
N HIS A 45 -7.34 -5.43 5.96
CA HIS A 45 -6.34 -5.74 6.98
C HIS A 45 -5.41 -4.56 7.24
N PHE A 46 -4.84 -3.96 6.19
CA PHE A 46 -3.97 -2.81 6.33
C PHE A 46 -4.70 -1.59 6.93
N ASN A 47 -5.94 -1.34 6.52
CA ASN A 47 -6.75 -0.26 7.07
C ASN A 47 -7.02 -0.44 8.57
N ASN A 48 -7.28 -1.67 9.01
CA ASN A 48 -7.42 -1.98 10.43
C ASN A 48 -6.11 -1.78 11.19
N TYR A 49 -4.98 -2.13 10.58
CA TYR A 49 -3.66 -1.83 11.14
C TYR A 49 -3.46 -0.32 11.31
N LEU A 50 -3.71 0.49 10.28
CA LEU A 50 -3.60 1.95 10.36
C LEU A 50 -4.49 2.54 11.45
N LYS A 51 -5.75 2.14 11.51
CA LYS A 51 -6.69 2.59 12.54
C LYS A 51 -6.20 2.28 13.96
N LYS A 52 -5.59 1.12 14.14
CA LYS A 52 -5.01 0.71 15.44
C LYS A 52 -3.75 1.50 15.78
N CYS A 53 -2.91 1.78 14.80
CA CYS A 53 -1.64 2.48 15.00
C CYS A 53 -1.78 4.00 15.11
N TYR A 54 -2.75 4.57 14.39
CA TYR A 54 -2.96 6.01 14.26
C TYR A 54 -4.41 6.42 14.59
N PRO A 55 -4.92 6.12 15.80
CA PRO A 55 -6.35 6.26 16.13
C PRO A 55 -6.86 7.70 16.10
N ASN A 56 -5.97 8.69 16.19
CA ASN A 56 -6.32 10.11 16.24
C ASN A 56 -6.14 10.84 14.90
N LEU A 57 -5.74 10.13 13.84
CA LEU A 57 -5.57 10.69 12.52
C LEU A 57 -6.76 10.33 11.64
N THR A 58 -7.08 11.23 10.70
CA THR A 58 -8.01 10.90 9.63
C THR A 58 -7.45 9.76 8.77
N TYR A 59 -8.33 9.13 8.00
CA TYR A 59 -7.97 8.02 7.13
C TYR A 59 -6.81 8.35 6.17
N ASN A 60 -6.84 9.54 5.55
CA ASN A 60 -5.78 9.94 4.62
C ASN A 60 -4.48 10.32 5.35
N GLU A 61 -4.57 10.97 6.50
CA GLU A 61 -3.42 11.32 7.32
C GLU A 61 -2.69 10.08 7.86
N SER A 62 -3.44 9.02 8.20
CA SER A 62 -2.83 7.78 8.69
C SER A 62 -1.97 7.09 7.62
N TYR A 63 -2.36 7.12 6.34
CA TYR A 63 -1.52 6.66 5.24
C TYR A 63 -0.25 7.52 5.08
N GLN A 64 -0.39 8.84 5.16
CA GLN A 64 0.75 9.75 5.08
C GLN A 64 1.72 9.51 6.23
N GLN A 65 1.22 9.41 7.47
CA GLN A 65 2.04 9.17 8.65
C GLN A 65 2.74 7.81 8.58
N PHE A 66 2.04 6.77 8.12
CA PHE A 66 2.64 5.45 7.93
C PHE A 66 3.86 5.50 6.99
N VAL A 67 3.76 6.17 5.85
CA VAL A 67 4.89 6.29 4.90
C VAL A 67 6.04 7.08 5.52
N GLN A 68 5.75 8.15 6.26
CA GLN A 68 6.78 8.93 6.96
C GLN A 68 7.50 8.11 8.03
N ASP A 69 6.76 7.34 8.82
CA ASP A 69 7.32 6.46 9.85
C ASP A 69 8.13 5.33 9.22
N PHE A 70 7.66 4.79 8.09
CA PHE A 70 8.38 3.77 7.34
C PHE A 70 9.75 4.26 6.87
N VAL A 71 9.81 5.44 6.25
CA VAL A 71 11.07 6.04 5.77
C VAL A 71 12.05 6.35 6.92
N LYS A 72 11.52 6.65 8.10
CA LYS A 72 12.32 6.95 9.31
C LYS A 72 12.66 5.71 10.15
N ASP A 73 12.27 4.53 9.71
CA ASP A 73 12.34 3.28 10.49
C ASP A 73 11.64 3.39 11.87
N GLN A 74 10.51 4.09 11.90
CA GLN A 74 9.72 4.37 13.11
C GLN A 74 8.35 3.68 13.11
N VAL A 75 8.13 2.74 12.19
CA VAL A 75 6.89 1.94 12.19
C VAL A 75 6.72 1.18 13.51
N LYS A 76 5.46 1.12 13.97
CA LYS A 76 5.16 0.56 15.29
C LYS A 76 5.55 -0.91 15.39
N LYS A 77 5.97 -1.33 16.60
CA LYS A 77 6.34 -2.72 16.91
C LYS A 77 5.26 -3.69 16.43
N GLY A 78 5.67 -4.82 15.91
CA GLY A 78 4.79 -5.84 15.36
C GLY A 78 4.41 -5.61 13.88
N PHE A 79 4.85 -4.51 13.28
CA PHE A 79 4.60 -4.24 11.86
C PHE A 79 5.06 -5.41 10.97
N TYR A 80 6.32 -5.80 11.08
CA TYR A 80 6.89 -6.89 10.29
C TYR A 80 6.20 -8.23 10.59
N THR A 81 6.04 -8.59 11.88
CA THR A 81 5.36 -9.82 12.28
C THR A 81 3.96 -9.91 11.69
N ILE A 82 3.19 -8.81 11.73
CA ILE A 82 1.84 -8.76 11.16
C ILE A 82 1.87 -8.97 9.64
N ALA A 83 2.82 -8.37 8.93
CA ALA A 83 2.92 -8.48 7.48
C ALA A 83 3.37 -9.88 7.02
N TYR A 84 4.29 -10.53 7.73
CA TYR A 84 4.92 -11.79 7.31
C TYR A 84 4.19 -13.06 7.74
N GLU A 85 3.64 -13.09 8.95
CA GLU A 85 2.96 -14.29 9.48
C GLU A 85 1.51 -14.40 8.98
N ASP A 86 1.03 -13.43 8.20
CA ASP A 86 -0.37 -13.32 7.90
C ASP A 86 -0.79 -14.27 6.76
N LYS A 87 -1.87 -15.01 7.02
CA LYS A 87 -2.59 -15.80 5.99
C LYS A 87 -2.98 -14.96 4.78
N ILE A 88 -3.13 -13.64 4.95
CA ILE A 88 -3.50 -12.69 3.90
C ILE A 88 -2.37 -12.54 2.89
N ASN A 89 -1.12 -12.38 3.35
CA ASN A 89 0.03 -12.31 2.45
C ASN A 89 0.16 -13.59 1.62
N ASN A 90 0.05 -14.74 2.24
CA ASN A 90 0.04 -16.04 1.55
C ASN A 90 -1.12 -16.16 0.55
N ASN A 91 -2.29 -15.61 0.88
CA ASN A 91 -3.44 -15.60 0.00
C ASN A 91 -3.22 -14.70 -1.23
N LEU A 92 -2.63 -13.51 -1.03
CA LEU A 92 -2.24 -12.62 -2.13
C LEU A 92 -1.26 -13.31 -3.08
N LEU A 93 -0.19 -13.91 -2.56
CA LEU A 93 0.83 -14.58 -3.37
C LEU A 93 0.27 -15.76 -4.18
N LYS A 94 -0.69 -16.51 -3.61
CA LYS A 94 -1.26 -17.70 -4.27
C LYS A 94 -2.38 -17.38 -5.27
N ASN A 95 -3.16 -16.35 -4.99
CA ASN A 95 -4.41 -16.11 -5.72
C ASN A 95 -4.37 -14.87 -6.62
N THR A 96 -3.24 -14.15 -6.63
CA THR A 96 -3.10 -12.95 -7.48
C THR A 96 -1.79 -12.95 -8.26
N ASN A 97 -1.74 -12.12 -9.30
CA ASN A 97 -0.53 -11.83 -10.06
C ASN A 97 0.06 -10.45 -9.70
N ILE A 98 -0.28 -9.94 -8.49
CA ILE A 98 0.21 -8.63 -8.01
C ILE A 98 1.72 -8.64 -7.86
N PHE A 99 2.24 -9.74 -7.33
CA PHE A 99 3.67 -9.92 -7.09
C PHE A 99 4.28 -10.93 -8.05
N ILE A 100 5.55 -10.75 -8.34
CA ILE A 100 6.38 -11.69 -9.09
C ILE A 100 7.69 -11.89 -8.34
N LYS A 101 8.22 -13.11 -8.32
CA LYS A 101 9.56 -13.35 -7.75
C LYS A 101 10.62 -12.62 -8.56
N ILE A 102 11.61 -12.04 -7.89
CA ILE A 102 12.71 -11.33 -8.57
C ILE A 102 13.39 -12.19 -9.61
N LYS A 103 13.71 -13.45 -9.27
CA LYS A 103 14.32 -14.39 -10.22
C LYS A 103 13.51 -14.59 -11.51
N ASP A 104 12.18 -14.52 -11.43
CA ASP A 104 11.28 -14.70 -12.58
C ASP A 104 11.12 -13.39 -13.37
N ALA A 105 11.24 -12.25 -12.69
CA ALA A 105 11.30 -10.94 -13.32
C ALA A 105 12.61 -10.74 -14.12
N ASN A 106 13.71 -11.32 -13.63
CA ASN A 106 15.06 -11.15 -14.18
C ASN A 106 15.34 -11.96 -15.44
N LYS A 107 14.48 -12.87 -15.89
CA LYS A 107 14.66 -13.54 -17.20
C LYS A 107 14.76 -12.55 -18.37
N ASN A 108 14.37 -11.28 -18.17
CA ASN A 108 14.49 -10.18 -19.12
C ASN A 108 15.08 -8.90 -18.50
N TYR A 109 15.61 -8.96 -17.26
CA TYR A 109 16.21 -7.83 -16.57
C TYR A 109 17.70 -8.14 -16.33
N SER A 110 18.59 -7.24 -16.77
CA SER A 110 19.92 -7.21 -16.18
C SER A 110 19.76 -6.93 -14.69
N ASN A 111 20.19 -7.88 -13.85
CA ASN A 111 20.24 -7.70 -12.40
C ASN A 111 20.96 -6.38 -12.09
N PRO A 112 20.36 -5.37 -11.44
CA PRO A 112 21.04 -4.12 -11.09
C PRO A 112 22.22 -4.37 -10.13
N PHE A 113 22.22 -5.53 -9.44
CA PHE A 113 23.30 -6.00 -8.55
C PHE A 113 24.28 -6.96 -9.27
N LYS A 114 24.12 -7.16 -10.59
CA LYS A 114 25.01 -8.00 -11.40
C LYS A 114 26.38 -7.35 -11.54
N GLY A 115 27.18 -7.46 -10.56
CA GLY A 115 28.52 -6.89 -10.41
C GLY A 115 29.00 -6.83 -8.96
N GLU A 116 28.07 -6.86 -8.00
CA GLU A 116 28.40 -6.83 -6.58
C GLU A 116 28.15 -8.17 -5.87
N ASP A 117 27.19 -8.99 -6.37
CA ASP A 117 26.91 -10.30 -5.79
C ASP A 117 26.31 -11.24 -6.84
N GLU A 118 27.09 -12.17 -7.37
CA GLU A 118 26.60 -13.19 -8.32
C GLU A 118 25.58 -14.15 -7.69
N ASN A 119 25.47 -14.15 -6.38
CA ASN A 119 24.62 -15.05 -5.58
C ASN A 119 23.39 -14.36 -4.98
N PHE A 120 23.04 -13.14 -5.40
CA PHE A 120 21.88 -12.41 -4.84
C PHE A 120 20.60 -13.24 -4.86
N ASP A 121 20.31 -13.97 -5.94
CA ASP A 121 19.14 -14.83 -6.07
C ASP A 121 19.19 -16.06 -5.14
N GLU A 122 20.38 -16.44 -4.70
CA GLU A 122 20.63 -17.54 -3.77
C GLU A 122 20.42 -17.07 -2.32
N TYR A 123 20.80 -15.84 -2.00
CA TYR A 123 20.57 -15.24 -0.68
C TYR A 123 19.12 -14.80 -0.45
N TYR A 124 18.40 -14.36 -1.53
CA TYR A 124 17.02 -13.87 -1.43
C TYR A 124 16.05 -14.62 -2.36
N PRO A 125 15.93 -15.95 -2.24
CA PRO A 125 15.15 -16.75 -3.17
C PRO A 125 13.64 -16.47 -3.15
N ASN A 126 13.15 -15.81 -2.11
CA ASN A 126 11.74 -15.52 -1.88
C ASN A 126 11.38 -14.04 -1.98
N LEU A 127 12.29 -13.20 -2.44
CA LEU A 127 11.99 -11.78 -2.61
C LEU A 127 10.97 -11.58 -3.76
N TYR A 128 9.90 -10.86 -3.44
CA TYR A 128 8.82 -10.55 -4.37
C TYR A 128 8.78 -9.06 -4.66
N ILE A 129 8.32 -8.71 -5.84
CA ILE A 129 8.13 -7.33 -6.28
C ILE A 129 6.79 -7.16 -6.96
N LEU A 130 6.31 -5.92 -7.04
CA LEU A 130 5.11 -5.60 -7.80
C LEU A 130 5.27 -5.96 -9.27
N ASN A 131 4.34 -6.74 -9.77
CA ASN A 131 4.31 -7.15 -11.18
C ASN A 131 3.74 -6.03 -12.05
N SER A 132 4.62 -5.22 -12.64
CA SER A 132 4.25 -4.11 -13.53
C SER A 132 3.50 -4.53 -14.80
N LYS A 133 3.52 -5.82 -15.16
CA LYS A 133 2.79 -6.37 -16.32
C LYS A 133 1.39 -6.86 -15.93
N SER A 134 1.06 -6.97 -14.63
CA SER A 134 -0.23 -7.46 -14.15
C SER A 134 -1.39 -6.53 -14.55
N LEU A 135 -2.58 -7.09 -14.64
CA LEU A 135 -3.80 -6.30 -14.84
C LEU A 135 -4.05 -5.37 -13.65
N PHE A 136 -3.75 -5.83 -12.43
CA PHE A 136 -3.77 -5.02 -11.21
C PHE A 136 -2.98 -3.72 -11.39
N PHE A 137 -1.70 -3.82 -11.78
CA PHE A 137 -0.84 -2.65 -11.94
C PHE A 137 -1.34 -1.69 -13.04
N LYS A 138 -1.82 -2.23 -14.16
CA LYS A 138 -2.41 -1.42 -15.26
C LYS A 138 -3.65 -0.64 -14.80
N ILE A 139 -4.48 -1.23 -13.95
CA ILE A 139 -5.65 -0.55 -13.38
C ILE A 139 -5.19 0.59 -12.46
N ILE A 140 -4.19 0.36 -11.61
CA ILE A 140 -3.60 1.41 -10.76
C ILE A 140 -3.05 2.55 -11.61
N GLU A 141 -2.23 2.28 -12.62
CA GLU A 141 -1.67 3.33 -13.50
C GLU A 141 -2.76 4.18 -14.19
N LYS A 142 -3.82 3.54 -14.65
CA LYS A 142 -4.95 4.23 -15.28
C LYS A 142 -5.62 5.23 -14.33
N ASN A 143 -5.72 4.90 -13.04
CA ASN A 143 -6.40 5.71 -12.02
C ASN A 143 -5.44 6.57 -11.18
N ALA A 144 -4.15 6.52 -11.47
CA ALA A 144 -3.12 7.25 -10.76
C ALA A 144 -3.21 8.76 -11.00
N THR A 145 -2.91 9.56 -9.97
CA THR A 145 -2.69 10.99 -10.10
C THR A 145 -1.50 11.29 -11.00
N LYS A 146 -1.35 12.55 -11.45
CA LYS A 146 -0.21 12.98 -12.24
C LYS A 146 1.12 12.69 -11.52
N ASN A 147 1.18 12.95 -10.22
CA ASN A 147 2.37 12.72 -9.42
C ASN A 147 2.68 11.24 -9.29
N LEU A 148 1.67 10.42 -9.00
CA LEU A 148 1.83 8.96 -8.92
C LEU A 148 2.26 8.37 -10.28
N LYS A 149 1.72 8.83 -11.41
CA LYS A 149 2.15 8.41 -12.75
C LYS A 149 3.62 8.72 -12.99
N ARG A 150 4.07 9.92 -12.61
CA ARG A 150 5.48 10.30 -12.71
C ARG A 150 6.35 9.35 -11.89
N TYR A 151 6.01 9.18 -10.62
CA TYR A 151 6.70 8.24 -9.74
C TYR A 151 6.77 6.82 -10.32
N LEU A 152 5.64 6.26 -10.77
CA LEU A 152 5.61 4.91 -11.37
C LEU A 152 6.43 4.82 -12.67
N SER A 153 6.48 5.90 -13.45
CA SER A 153 7.31 5.98 -14.66
C SER A 153 8.80 5.98 -14.31
N ASP A 154 9.18 6.76 -13.29
CA ASP A 154 10.58 6.87 -12.87
C ASP A 154 11.07 5.55 -12.27
N VAL A 155 10.25 4.94 -11.44
CA VAL A 155 10.51 3.60 -10.89
C VAL A 155 10.70 2.57 -12.02
N LYS A 156 9.85 2.58 -13.05
CA LYS A 156 10.00 1.68 -14.20
C LYS A 156 11.28 1.91 -14.98
N LYS A 157 11.64 3.19 -15.26
CA LYS A 157 12.82 3.56 -16.03
C LYS A 157 14.12 3.18 -15.32
N ASN A 158 14.19 3.50 -14.04
CA ASN A 158 15.41 3.35 -13.25
C ASN A 158 15.56 1.95 -12.67
N LYS A 159 14.55 1.07 -12.86
CA LYS A 159 14.48 -0.25 -12.22
C LYS A 159 14.59 -0.19 -10.70
N GLU A 160 14.19 0.94 -10.11
CA GLU A 160 14.31 1.26 -8.69
C GLU A 160 13.33 0.50 -7.79
N TYR A 161 12.56 -0.45 -8.33
CA TYR A 161 11.70 -1.33 -7.52
C TYR A 161 12.45 -2.08 -6.43
N TYR A 162 13.77 -2.09 -6.50
CA TYR A 162 14.68 -2.82 -5.61
C TYR A 162 15.59 -1.91 -4.81
N SER A 163 15.52 -0.59 -5.00
CA SER A 163 16.45 0.29 -4.30
C SER A 163 15.92 0.64 -2.92
N GLN A 164 16.82 0.67 -1.95
CA GLN A 164 16.54 1.22 -0.60
C GLN A 164 16.04 2.68 -0.66
N ASN A 165 16.20 3.35 -1.80
CA ASN A 165 15.73 4.71 -2.03
C ASN A 165 14.26 4.80 -2.46
N PHE A 166 13.60 3.68 -2.75
CA PHE A 166 12.20 3.64 -3.20
C PHE A 166 11.24 4.44 -2.30
N PRO A 167 11.27 4.31 -0.96
CA PRO A 167 10.42 5.08 -0.08
C PRO A 167 10.69 6.59 -0.14
N ASN A 168 11.96 6.99 -0.23
CA ASN A 168 12.35 8.40 -0.34
C ASN A 168 11.88 9.00 -1.66
N THR A 169 12.05 8.29 -2.78
CA THR A 169 11.56 8.70 -4.10
C THR A 169 10.04 8.87 -4.10
N PHE A 170 9.31 8.01 -3.38
CA PHE A 170 7.87 8.15 -3.20
C PHE A 170 7.52 9.45 -2.50
N LEU A 171 8.13 9.75 -1.34
CA LEU A 171 7.87 10.98 -0.59
C LEU A 171 8.20 12.25 -1.38
N LEU A 172 9.25 12.23 -2.22
CA LEU A 172 9.63 13.36 -3.07
C LEU A 172 8.62 13.65 -4.19
N ASN A 173 7.88 12.65 -4.64
CA ASN A 173 6.94 12.77 -5.74
C ASN A 173 5.48 12.96 -5.30
N ILE A 174 5.09 12.40 -4.16
CA ILE A 174 3.70 12.35 -3.69
C ILE A 174 3.42 13.49 -2.72
N ASN A 175 2.38 14.27 -2.97
CA ASN A 175 1.94 15.34 -2.09
C ASN A 175 0.70 14.94 -1.26
N GLN A 176 0.30 15.81 -0.32
CA GLN A 176 -0.81 15.55 0.60
C GLN A 176 -2.13 15.21 -0.12
N GLN A 177 -2.42 15.82 -1.27
CA GLN A 177 -3.67 15.56 -2.00
C GLN A 177 -3.66 14.17 -2.66
N ASP A 178 -2.49 13.64 -3.01
CA ASP A 178 -2.37 12.32 -3.61
C ASP A 178 -2.80 11.20 -2.66
N TYR A 179 -2.69 11.39 -1.32
CA TYR A 179 -3.16 10.41 -0.32
C TYR A 179 -4.68 10.24 -0.30
N LYS A 180 -5.45 11.11 -0.97
CA LYS A 180 -6.90 10.93 -1.17
C LYS A 180 -7.21 9.95 -2.31
N ASN A 181 -6.22 9.66 -3.16
CA ASN A 181 -6.39 8.81 -4.32
C ASN A 181 -6.21 7.33 -3.96
N SER A 182 -7.16 6.48 -4.33
CA SER A 182 -7.14 5.05 -4.04
C SER A 182 -5.94 4.32 -4.67
N ALA A 183 -5.50 4.73 -5.87
CA ALA A 183 -4.32 4.14 -6.51
C ALA A 183 -3.03 4.43 -5.71
N THR A 184 -2.90 5.63 -5.14
CA THR A 184 -1.77 5.98 -4.25
C THR A 184 -1.77 5.10 -3.00
N LYS A 185 -2.91 4.93 -2.36
CA LYS A 185 -3.05 4.08 -1.17
C LYS A 185 -2.74 2.62 -1.47
N LEU A 186 -3.17 2.10 -2.61
CA LEU A 186 -2.85 0.73 -3.04
C LEU A 186 -1.34 0.54 -3.26
N ILE A 187 -0.65 1.50 -3.84
CA ILE A 187 0.82 1.45 -3.94
C ILE A 187 1.47 1.42 -2.55
N ILE A 188 0.95 2.20 -1.60
CA ILE A 188 1.44 2.17 -0.21
C ILE A 188 1.23 0.77 0.40
N ILE A 189 0.04 0.21 0.28
CA ILE A 189 -0.28 -1.12 0.81
C ILE A 189 0.68 -2.19 0.27
N TYR A 190 0.85 -2.23 -1.05
CA TYR A 190 1.56 -3.35 -1.68
C TYR A 190 3.06 -3.16 -1.77
N ASN A 191 3.57 -1.93 -1.72
CA ASN A 191 5.01 -1.68 -1.76
C ASN A 191 5.65 -1.50 -0.38
N PHE A 192 4.90 -0.92 0.57
CA PHE A 192 5.47 -0.59 1.87
C PHE A 192 5.03 -1.56 2.96
N TYR A 193 3.86 -2.18 2.82
CA TYR A 193 3.35 -3.08 3.85
C TYR A 193 3.56 -4.55 3.49
N TYR A 194 3.13 -4.99 2.30
CA TYR A 194 3.23 -6.40 1.91
C TYR A 194 4.52 -6.77 1.18
N ASN A 195 5.34 -5.82 0.79
CA ASN A 195 6.61 -6.03 0.07
C ASN A 195 7.84 -5.54 0.87
N SER A 196 7.67 -5.18 2.14
CA SER A 196 8.77 -4.78 3.01
C SER A 196 9.38 -6.02 3.67
N GLU A 197 10.58 -6.42 3.26
CA GLU A 197 11.50 -7.27 4.03
C GLU A 197 12.55 -6.45 4.73
#